data_7588153995397e41c11542a913e2532b
#
_entry.id   7588153995397e41c11542a913e2532b
#
_cell.length_a   1.000
_cell.length_b   1.000
_cell.length_c   1.000
_cell.angle_alpha   90.00
_cell.angle_beta   90.00
_cell.angle_gamma   90.00
#
_symmetry.space_group_name_H-M   'P 1'
#
loop_
_entity.id
_entity.type
_entity.pdbx_description
1 polymer ?
#
loop_
_entity_poly.entity_id
_entity_poly.type
_entity_poly.pdbx_seq_one_letter_code
_entity_poly.pdbx_strand_id
1 'polypeptide(L)'
;MVKKWFVLRVQSNKEDKVKGDLEKRIKIQGIESLVPKILVPSEKVSEIKGGKKRIVERKIYPGYVMAEIEVDEKGEIPENVWYLIRDVPGAGDLIGGDSRPIAMENSEVEKLLKEVELGEEKPKAKIEFHNGDRVRVKEGPFENYEGVVEEVLPTSGCLKLMLTIFGRPTPVELEYWQVEAL
;
A
#
# COMPACT_ATOMS: atom_id res chain seq x y z
N MET A 1 24.91 -16.15 11.71
CA MET A 1 23.79 -16.19 10.78
C MET A 1 23.15 -14.82 10.73
N VAL A 2 22.88 -14.32 9.54
CA VAL A 2 22.35 -12.97 9.31
C VAL A 2 21.05 -13.07 8.52
N LYS A 3 20.07 -12.26 8.86
CA LYS A 3 18.81 -12.16 8.12
C LYS A 3 18.94 -11.11 7.03
N LYS A 4 18.58 -11.49 5.82
CA LYS A 4 18.57 -10.60 4.65
C LYS A 4 17.24 -10.69 3.91
N TRP A 5 16.86 -9.62 3.27
CA TRP A 5 15.66 -9.55 2.46
C TRP A 5 15.96 -9.90 1.01
N PHE A 6 15.13 -10.77 0.45
CA PHE A 6 15.19 -11.18 -0.95
C PHE A 6 13.87 -10.89 -1.64
N VAL A 7 13.95 -10.66 -2.94
CA VAL A 7 12.79 -10.42 -3.78
C VAL A 7 12.51 -11.64 -4.63
N LEU A 8 11.31 -12.18 -4.47
CA LEU A 8 10.81 -13.31 -5.25
C LEU A 8 9.89 -12.82 -6.36
N ARG A 9 10.18 -13.20 -7.59
CA ARG A 9 9.30 -12.93 -8.72
C ARG A 9 8.13 -13.93 -8.70
N VAL A 10 6.91 -13.43 -8.86
CA VAL A 10 5.70 -14.24 -8.89
C VAL A 10 4.81 -13.83 -10.06
N GLN A 11 3.85 -14.67 -10.40
CA GLN A 11 2.84 -14.31 -11.39
C GLN A 11 1.97 -13.16 -10.91
N SER A 12 1.66 -12.24 -11.80
CA SER A 12 0.79 -11.09 -11.49
C SER A 12 -0.56 -11.55 -10.94
N ASN A 13 -1.07 -10.85 -9.94
CA ASN A 13 -2.29 -11.15 -9.19
C ASN A 13 -2.25 -12.41 -8.33
N LYS A 14 -1.10 -13.08 -8.22
CA LYS A 14 -0.92 -14.27 -7.36
C LYS A 14 -0.02 -14.02 -6.16
N GLU A 15 0.34 -12.80 -5.88
CA GLU A 15 1.24 -12.41 -4.79
C GLU A 15 0.73 -12.90 -3.43
N ASP A 16 -0.53 -12.63 -3.11
CA ASP A 16 -1.14 -13.04 -1.84
C ASP A 16 -1.27 -14.56 -1.72
N LYS A 17 -1.58 -15.23 -2.82
CA LYS A 17 -1.67 -16.69 -2.87
C LYS A 17 -0.31 -17.34 -2.64
N VAL A 18 0.72 -16.84 -3.30
CA VAL A 18 2.10 -17.32 -3.13
C VAL A 18 2.58 -17.08 -1.71
N LYS A 19 2.32 -15.91 -1.15
CA LYS A 19 2.61 -15.61 0.26
C LYS A 19 1.95 -16.61 1.20
N GLY A 20 0.66 -16.86 1.05
CA GLY A 20 -0.09 -17.80 1.86
C GLY A 20 0.43 -19.24 1.76
N ASP A 21 0.76 -19.69 0.56
CA ASP A 21 1.33 -21.01 0.31
C ASP A 21 2.74 -21.15 0.91
N LEU A 22 3.56 -20.11 0.80
CA LEU A 22 4.88 -20.07 1.45
C LEU A 22 4.76 -20.15 2.97
N GLU A 23 3.91 -19.37 3.57
CA GLU A 23 3.68 -19.36 5.02
C GLU A 23 3.22 -20.73 5.53
N LYS A 24 2.30 -21.38 4.83
CA LYS A 24 1.84 -22.73 5.16
C LYS A 24 2.95 -23.76 5.10
N ARG A 25 3.75 -23.75 4.04
CA ARG A 25 4.86 -24.69 3.86
C ARG A 25 5.96 -24.49 4.89
N ILE A 26 6.29 -23.25 5.20
CA ILE A 26 7.24 -22.89 6.25
C ILE A 26 6.79 -23.44 7.60
N LYS A 27 5.52 -23.28 7.92
CA LYS A 27 4.91 -23.78 9.16
C LYS A 27 4.92 -25.32 9.23
N ILE A 28 4.57 -25.98 8.13
CA ILE A 28 4.56 -27.45 8.04
C ILE A 28 5.96 -28.02 8.22
N GLN A 29 6.97 -27.39 7.64
CA GLN A 29 8.36 -27.83 7.75
C GLN A 29 9.07 -27.37 9.03
N GLY A 30 8.44 -26.50 9.81
CA GLY A 30 9.01 -25.99 11.05
C GLY A 30 10.26 -25.11 10.87
N ILE A 31 10.36 -24.40 9.76
CA ILE A 31 11.49 -23.52 9.42
C ILE A 31 11.16 -22.02 9.55
N GLU A 32 10.23 -21.69 10.42
CA GLU A 32 9.79 -20.31 10.68
C GLU A 32 10.94 -19.41 11.14
N SER A 33 11.91 -19.97 11.84
CA SER A 33 13.13 -19.25 12.24
C SER A 33 14.01 -18.86 11.07
N LEU A 34 13.99 -19.62 9.97
CA LEU A 34 14.77 -19.33 8.77
C LEU A 34 14.09 -18.32 7.86
N VAL A 35 12.76 -18.25 7.88
CA VAL A 35 11.96 -17.30 7.09
C VAL A 35 10.93 -16.63 8.00
N PRO A 36 11.37 -15.68 8.84
CA PRO A 36 10.50 -15.09 9.85
C PRO A 36 9.43 -14.15 9.30
N LYS A 37 9.66 -13.56 8.14
CA LYS A 37 8.73 -12.61 7.53
C LYS A 37 8.64 -12.76 6.02
N ILE A 38 7.41 -12.65 5.53
CA ILE A 38 7.10 -12.56 4.11
C ILE A 38 6.16 -11.38 3.92
N LEU A 39 6.50 -10.48 3.01
CA LEU A 39 5.72 -9.28 2.75
C LEU A 39 5.30 -9.19 1.27
N VAL A 40 4.06 -8.79 1.07
CA VAL A 40 3.55 -8.30 -0.21
C VAL A 40 3.25 -6.82 -0.02
N PRO A 41 4.16 -5.92 -0.41
CA PRO A 41 3.96 -4.50 -0.19
C PRO A 41 2.71 -4.01 -0.88
N SER A 42 1.80 -3.46 -0.12
CA SER A 42 0.53 -2.92 -0.61
C SER A 42 0.17 -1.64 0.11
N GLU A 43 -0.56 -0.79 -0.59
CA GLU A 43 -1.10 0.44 -0.05
C GLU A 43 -2.61 0.45 -0.18
N LYS A 44 -3.29 1.08 0.75
CA LYS A 44 -4.73 1.32 0.65
C LYS A 44 -4.96 2.67 -0.01
N VAL A 45 -5.66 2.65 -1.14
CA VAL A 45 -5.97 3.85 -1.93
C VAL A 45 -7.47 4.09 -1.92
N SER A 46 -7.88 5.33 -1.68
CA SER A 46 -9.27 5.73 -1.90
C SER A 46 -9.52 5.93 -3.38
N GLU A 47 -10.42 5.17 -3.95
CA GLU A 47 -10.86 5.29 -5.33
C GLU A 47 -12.34 5.67 -5.37
N ILE A 48 -12.69 6.60 -6.27
CA ILE A 48 -14.08 6.98 -6.51
C ILE A 48 -14.53 6.32 -7.80
N LYS A 49 -15.47 5.40 -7.68
CA LYS A 49 -16.04 4.72 -8.83
C LYS A 49 -17.58 4.77 -8.76
N GLY A 50 -18.18 5.35 -9.78
CA GLY A 50 -19.64 5.49 -9.85
C GLY A 50 -20.25 6.35 -8.74
N GLY A 51 -19.53 7.41 -8.29
CA GLY A 51 -19.98 8.30 -7.20
C GLY A 51 -19.87 7.69 -5.80
N LYS A 52 -19.30 6.48 -5.67
CA LYS A 52 -19.09 5.81 -4.39
C LYS A 52 -17.60 5.72 -4.06
N LYS A 53 -17.25 6.07 -2.84
CA LYS A 53 -15.90 5.92 -2.31
C LYS A 53 -15.64 4.45 -2.00
N ARG A 54 -14.58 3.89 -2.59
CA ARG A 54 -14.08 2.56 -2.29
C ARG A 54 -12.64 2.64 -1.78
N ILE A 55 -12.33 1.82 -0.81
CA ILE A 55 -10.95 1.58 -0.39
C ILE A 55 -10.47 0.34 -1.14
N VAL A 56 -9.47 0.54 -2.01
CA VAL A 56 -8.87 -0.53 -2.81
C VAL A 56 -7.45 -0.74 -2.33
N GLU A 57 -7.09 -1.99 -2.12
CA GLU A 57 -5.71 -2.37 -1.84
C GLU A 57 -4.94 -2.48 -3.17
N ARG A 58 -3.88 -1.72 -3.28
CA ARG A 58 -3.02 -1.65 -4.46
C ARG A 58 -1.65 -2.20 -4.12
N LYS A 59 -1.14 -3.12 -4.93
CA LYS A 59 0.23 -3.61 -4.78
C LYS A 59 1.21 -2.51 -5.19
N ILE A 60 2.18 -2.21 -4.31
CA ILE A 60 3.25 -1.25 -4.60
C ILE A 60 4.21 -1.81 -5.64
N TYR A 61 4.51 -3.10 -5.52
CA TYR A 61 5.37 -3.85 -6.44
C TYR A 61 4.64 -5.07 -7.01
N PRO A 62 3.82 -4.90 -8.04
CA PRO A 62 3.08 -6.02 -8.65
C PRO A 62 4.04 -7.08 -9.23
N GLY A 63 3.74 -8.34 -8.96
CA GLY A 63 4.56 -9.47 -9.42
C GLY A 63 5.78 -9.77 -8.56
N TYR A 64 5.88 -9.20 -7.37
CA TYR A 64 6.98 -9.41 -6.43
C TYR A 64 6.49 -9.71 -5.01
N VAL A 65 7.19 -10.62 -4.36
CA VAL A 65 7.02 -10.96 -2.94
C VAL A 65 8.38 -10.80 -2.26
N MET A 66 8.43 -10.13 -1.12
CA MET A 66 9.64 -9.95 -0.35
C MET A 66 9.67 -10.91 0.82
N ALA A 67 10.80 -11.59 1.02
CA ALA A 67 11.00 -12.53 2.10
C ALA A 67 12.29 -12.23 2.87
N GLU A 68 12.18 -12.19 4.19
CA GLU A 68 13.34 -12.16 5.08
C GLU A 68 13.81 -13.59 5.30
N ILE A 69 15.04 -13.88 4.92
CA ILE A 69 15.62 -15.22 4.98
C ILE A 69 16.92 -15.17 5.77
N GLU A 70 17.08 -16.11 6.69
CA GLU A 70 18.33 -16.30 7.40
C GLU A 70 19.33 -17.01 6.49
N VAL A 71 20.46 -16.36 6.25
CA VAL A 71 21.53 -16.85 5.38
C VAL A 71 22.74 -17.30 6.21
N ASP A 72 23.55 -18.15 5.61
CA ASP A 72 24.81 -18.59 6.23
C ASP A 72 25.89 -17.50 6.24
N GLU A 73 27.06 -17.83 6.73
CA GLU A 73 28.21 -16.89 6.81
C GLU A 73 28.70 -16.42 5.43
N LYS A 74 28.37 -17.18 4.39
CA LYS A 74 28.70 -16.83 3.00
C LYS A 74 27.60 -16.02 2.31
N GLY A 75 26.44 -15.82 2.99
CA GLY A 75 25.29 -15.16 2.44
C GLY A 75 24.43 -16.04 1.54
N GLU A 76 24.57 -17.35 1.65
CA GLU A 76 23.81 -18.32 0.88
C GLU A 76 22.50 -18.72 1.58
N ILE A 77 21.46 -18.92 0.78
CA ILE A 77 20.16 -19.36 1.27
C ILE A 77 20.24 -20.87 1.56
N PRO A 78 19.73 -21.34 2.72
CA PRO A 78 19.69 -22.78 3.01
C PRO A 78 18.91 -23.56 1.94
N GLU A 79 19.40 -24.74 1.58
CA GLU A 79 18.82 -25.57 0.52
C GLU A 79 17.33 -25.89 0.75
N ASN A 80 16.95 -26.18 1.99
CA ASN A 80 15.56 -26.47 2.33
C ASN A 80 14.63 -25.28 2.06
N VAL A 81 15.07 -24.05 2.31
CA VAL A 81 14.33 -22.84 1.99
C VAL A 81 14.25 -22.64 0.48
N TRP A 82 15.35 -22.88 -0.22
CA TRP A 82 15.42 -22.78 -1.67
C TRP A 82 14.43 -23.68 -2.38
N TYR A 83 14.43 -24.97 -2.02
CA TYR A 83 13.48 -25.94 -2.59
C TYR A 83 12.03 -25.63 -2.23
N LEU A 84 11.78 -25.20 -1.00
CA LEU A 84 10.45 -24.79 -0.57
C LEU A 84 9.89 -23.66 -1.43
N ILE A 85 10.69 -22.64 -1.71
CA ILE A 85 10.28 -21.49 -2.54
C ILE A 85 10.01 -21.94 -3.98
N ARG A 86 10.84 -22.80 -4.54
CA ARG A 86 10.67 -23.26 -5.92
C ARG A 86 9.46 -24.15 -6.13
N ASP A 87 9.04 -24.87 -5.12
CA ASP A 87 7.90 -25.79 -5.19
C ASP A 87 6.55 -25.08 -5.09
N VAL A 88 6.51 -23.82 -4.76
CA VAL A 88 5.25 -23.06 -4.64
C VAL A 88 4.68 -22.74 -6.02
N PRO A 89 3.43 -23.14 -6.32
CA PRO A 89 2.79 -22.78 -7.59
C PRO A 89 2.64 -21.26 -7.75
N GLY A 90 3.07 -20.75 -8.90
CA GLY A 90 3.04 -19.32 -9.20
C GLY A 90 4.28 -18.54 -8.75
N ALA A 91 5.16 -19.15 -7.96
CA ALA A 91 6.47 -18.59 -7.64
C ALA A 91 7.45 -18.79 -8.81
N GLY A 92 8.15 -17.72 -9.15
CA GLY A 92 9.26 -17.76 -10.10
C GLY A 92 10.60 -17.81 -9.38
N ASP A 93 11.60 -17.17 -9.96
CA ASP A 93 12.94 -17.15 -9.42
C ASP A 93 13.16 -15.95 -8.47
N LEU A 94 14.09 -16.09 -7.55
CA LEU A 94 14.59 -14.98 -6.77
C LEU A 94 15.40 -14.04 -7.69
N ILE A 95 15.30 -12.74 -7.45
CA ILE A 95 16.06 -11.76 -8.22
C ILE A 95 17.57 -11.99 -8.01
N GLY A 96 18.32 -12.05 -9.09
CA GLY A 96 19.74 -12.39 -9.11
C GLY A 96 20.03 -13.75 -9.75
N GLY A 97 18.99 -14.54 -10.04
CA GLY A 97 19.06 -15.82 -10.74
C GLY A 97 19.31 -17.02 -9.83
N ASP A 98 19.33 -18.20 -10.45
CA ASP A 98 19.39 -19.49 -9.78
C ASP A 98 20.70 -19.72 -8.98
N SER A 99 21.78 -19.10 -9.39
CA SER A 99 23.09 -19.37 -8.83
C SER A 99 23.44 -18.50 -7.64
N ARG A 100 22.98 -17.26 -7.61
CA ARG A 100 23.25 -16.30 -6.53
C ARG A 100 22.16 -15.25 -6.44
N PRO A 101 21.12 -15.47 -5.64
CA PRO A 101 20.12 -14.45 -5.38
C PRO A 101 20.76 -13.23 -4.71
N ILE A 102 20.35 -12.05 -5.17
CA ILE A 102 20.85 -10.78 -4.66
C ILE A 102 19.95 -10.33 -3.51
N ALA A 103 20.54 -10.13 -2.34
CA ALA A 103 19.83 -9.55 -1.21
C ALA A 103 19.59 -8.06 -1.42
N MET A 104 18.48 -7.56 -0.90
CA MET A 104 18.20 -6.13 -0.86
C MET A 104 19.21 -5.41 0.03
N GLU A 105 19.58 -4.20 -0.35
CA GLU A 105 20.38 -3.33 0.50
C GLU A 105 19.57 -2.82 1.70
N ASN A 106 20.27 -2.52 2.80
CA ASN A 106 19.59 -2.05 4.03
C ASN A 106 18.75 -0.79 3.80
N SER A 107 19.22 0.12 2.95
CA SER A 107 18.47 1.32 2.58
C SER A 107 17.19 1.02 1.84
N GLU A 108 17.19 0.03 0.96
CA GLU A 108 16.00 -0.44 0.24
C GLU A 108 15.01 -1.12 1.19
N VAL A 109 15.51 -1.92 2.12
CA VAL A 109 14.70 -2.58 3.14
C VAL A 109 14.00 -1.56 4.04
N GLU A 110 14.71 -0.57 4.53
CA GLU A 110 14.15 0.49 5.37
C GLU A 110 13.07 1.28 4.64
N LYS A 111 13.30 1.60 3.38
CA LYS A 111 12.32 2.28 2.53
C LYS A 111 11.07 1.43 2.35
N LEU A 112 11.24 0.14 2.05
CA LEU A 112 10.15 -0.81 1.89
C LEU A 112 9.29 -0.93 3.16
N LEU A 113 9.93 -1.09 4.32
CA LEU A 113 9.23 -1.21 5.59
C LEU A 113 8.44 0.05 5.94
N LYS A 114 8.97 1.23 5.65
CA LYS A 114 8.25 2.49 5.80
C LYS A 114 7.05 2.59 4.86
N GLU A 115 7.20 2.16 3.62
CA GLU A 115 6.10 2.14 2.64
C GLU A 115 4.97 1.19 3.09
N VAL A 116 5.32 0.04 3.63
CA VAL A 116 4.35 -0.93 4.18
C VAL A 116 3.64 -0.36 5.41
N GLU A 117 4.37 0.25 6.31
CA GLU A 117 3.83 0.88 7.53
C GLU A 117 2.85 2.01 7.19
N LEU A 118 3.21 2.86 6.24
CA LEU A 118 2.34 3.92 5.72
C LEU A 118 1.10 3.37 5.00
N GLY A 119 1.22 2.24 4.32
CA GLY A 119 0.12 1.56 3.65
C GLY A 119 -0.88 0.89 4.61
N GLU A 120 -0.45 0.54 5.82
CA GLU A 120 -1.32 0.01 6.87
C GLU A 120 -2.09 1.11 7.63
N GLU A 121 -1.60 2.34 7.58
CA GLU A 121 -2.36 3.48 8.10
C GLU A 121 -3.64 3.65 7.29
N LYS A 122 -4.67 4.21 7.94
CA LYS A 122 -5.93 4.53 7.25
C LYS A 122 -5.64 5.35 5.99
N PRO A 123 -6.24 5.01 4.85
CA PRO A 123 -5.97 5.72 3.61
C PRO A 123 -6.23 7.20 3.81
N LYS A 124 -5.18 7.99 3.70
CA LYS A 124 -5.30 9.44 3.65
C LYS A 124 -5.81 9.79 2.26
N ALA A 125 -6.98 10.37 2.20
CA ALA A 125 -7.44 10.96 0.95
C ALA A 125 -6.40 12.01 0.51
N LYS A 126 -5.99 11.98 -0.75
CA LYS A 126 -5.20 13.06 -1.35
C LYS A 126 -6.09 14.29 -1.46
N ILE A 127 -6.11 15.08 -0.42
CA ILE A 127 -6.84 16.33 -0.41
C ILE A 127 -5.85 17.42 -0.81
N GLU A 128 -6.06 17.99 -1.98
CA GLU A 128 -5.23 19.08 -2.52
C GLU A 128 -5.67 20.48 -2.03
N PHE A 129 -6.62 20.52 -1.10
CA PHE A 129 -7.17 21.76 -0.57
C PHE A 129 -6.55 22.11 0.78
N HIS A 130 -6.43 23.42 1.02
CA HIS A 130 -5.91 23.99 2.27
C HIS A 130 -6.93 24.95 2.86
N ASN A 131 -6.80 25.21 4.16
CA ASN A 131 -7.64 26.21 4.82
C ASN A 131 -7.46 27.59 4.15
N GLY A 132 -8.56 28.21 3.83
CA GLY A 132 -8.59 29.51 3.16
C GLY A 132 -8.69 29.45 1.63
N ASP A 133 -8.63 28.26 1.02
CA ASP A 133 -8.79 28.10 -0.41
C ASP A 133 -10.22 28.39 -0.85
N ARG A 134 -10.36 29.05 -1.99
CA ARG A 134 -11.67 29.25 -2.62
C ARG A 134 -12.01 28.04 -3.49
N VAL A 135 -13.21 27.54 -3.33
CA VAL A 135 -13.72 26.39 -4.04
C VAL A 135 -15.14 26.61 -4.54
N ARG A 136 -15.48 25.88 -5.58
CA ARG A 136 -16.85 25.82 -6.11
C ARG A 136 -17.37 24.39 -5.97
N VAL A 137 -18.61 24.26 -5.56
CA VAL A 137 -19.28 22.95 -5.47
C VAL A 137 -19.70 22.51 -6.87
N LYS A 138 -19.26 21.28 -7.26
CA LYS A 138 -19.55 20.67 -8.56
C LYS A 138 -20.80 19.82 -8.56
N GLU A 139 -21.08 19.17 -7.46
CA GLU A 139 -22.16 18.20 -7.34
C GLU A 139 -22.89 18.33 -6.00
N GLY A 140 -24.15 17.94 -6.01
CA GLY A 140 -24.98 17.90 -4.83
C GLY A 140 -25.97 19.05 -4.71
N PRO A 141 -26.63 19.19 -3.55
CA PRO A 141 -27.66 20.22 -3.35
C PRO A 141 -27.11 21.66 -3.36
N PHE A 142 -25.79 21.81 -3.25
CA PHE A 142 -25.11 23.11 -3.27
C PHE A 142 -24.30 23.36 -4.55
N GLU A 143 -24.63 22.63 -5.62
CA GLU A 143 -23.97 22.81 -6.91
C GLU A 143 -23.95 24.28 -7.36
N ASN A 144 -22.79 24.72 -7.87
CA ASN A 144 -22.49 26.10 -8.30
C ASN A 144 -22.37 27.14 -7.19
N TYR A 145 -22.46 26.76 -5.94
CA TYR A 145 -22.11 27.66 -4.84
C TYR A 145 -20.60 27.76 -4.65
N GLU A 146 -20.16 28.94 -4.34
CA GLU A 146 -18.76 29.22 -4.04
C GLU A 146 -18.57 29.39 -2.53
N GLY A 147 -17.45 28.90 -2.03
CA GLY A 147 -17.13 28.99 -0.62
C GLY A 147 -15.65 28.98 -0.34
N VAL A 148 -15.31 29.07 0.92
CA VAL A 148 -13.93 29.02 1.40
C VAL A 148 -13.77 27.80 2.30
N VAL A 149 -12.66 27.09 2.14
CA VAL A 149 -12.31 25.95 3.01
C VAL A 149 -11.98 26.47 4.40
N GLU A 150 -12.77 26.07 5.38
CA GLU A 150 -12.57 26.39 6.78
C GLU A 150 -11.67 25.37 7.47
N GLU A 151 -11.90 24.10 7.19
CA GLU A 151 -11.15 22.99 7.75
C GLU A 151 -11.08 21.82 6.77
N VAL A 152 -9.94 21.14 6.75
CA VAL A 152 -9.73 19.92 5.98
C VAL A 152 -9.74 18.74 6.94
N LEU A 153 -10.58 17.74 6.65
CA LEU A 153 -10.71 16.49 7.41
C LEU A 153 -10.11 15.31 6.63
N PRO A 154 -8.79 15.09 6.73
CA PRO A 154 -8.10 14.10 5.88
C PRO A 154 -8.56 12.66 6.13
N THR A 155 -8.96 12.34 7.35
CA THR A 155 -9.39 11.00 7.73
C THR A 155 -10.71 10.57 7.13
N SER A 156 -11.65 11.51 6.97
CA SER A 156 -12.97 11.27 6.38
C SER A 156 -13.05 11.60 4.89
N GLY A 157 -12.03 12.29 4.35
CA GLY A 157 -12.05 12.80 2.98
C GLY A 157 -13.03 13.95 2.78
N CYS A 158 -13.39 14.66 3.84
CA CYS A 158 -14.34 15.75 3.82
C CYS A 158 -13.65 17.10 4.01
N LEU A 159 -14.29 18.12 3.49
CA LEU A 159 -13.92 19.52 3.68
C LEU A 159 -15.06 20.25 4.36
N LYS A 160 -14.74 21.03 5.35
CA LYS A 160 -15.68 21.93 5.98
C LYS A 160 -15.58 23.27 5.27
N LEU A 161 -16.65 23.63 4.59
CA LEU A 161 -16.71 24.83 3.74
C LEU A 161 -17.64 25.85 4.39
N MET A 162 -17.29 27.13 4.24
CA MET A 162 -18.19 28.21 4.52
C MET A 162 -18.79 28.70 3.20
N LEU A 163 -20.02 28.34 2.95
CA LEU A 163 -20.77 28.76 1.77
C LEU A 163 -21.67 29.96 2.10
N THR A 164 -21.79 30.88 1.17
CA THR A 164 -22.77 31.97 1.28
C THR A 164 -24.07 31.51 0.63
N ILE A 165 -25.05 31.15 1.44
CA ILE A 165 -26.37 30.70 0.99
C ILE A 165 -27.39 31.78 1.38
N PHE A 166 -28.08 32.30 0.38
CA PHE A 166 -29.04 33.41 0.57
C PHE A 166 -28.48 34.63 1.33
N GLY A 167 -27.21 34.99 1.05
CA GLY A 167 -26.52 36.07 1.70
C GLY A 167 -26.07 35.80 3.15
N ARG A 168 -26.16 34.55 3.61
CA ARG A 168 -25.73 34.13 4.95
C ARG A 168 -24.59 33.12 4.88
N PRO A 169 -23.51 33.31 5.66
CA PRO A 169 -22.47 32.31 5.75
C PRO A 169 -23.00 31.06 6.45
N THR A 170 -22.92 29.92 5.78
CA THR A 170 -23.42 28.63 6.29
C THR A 170 -22.30 27.60 6.22
N PRO A 171 -21.93 26.98 7.35
CA PRO A 171 -20.96 25.90 7.35
C PRO A 171 -21.57 24.63 6.74
N VAL A 172 -20.90 24.04 5.76
CA VAL A 172 -21.32 22.82 5.09
C VAL A 172 -20.13 21.87 5.01
N GLU A 173 -20.37 20.61 5.28
CA GLU A 173 -19.39 19.54 5.14
C GLU A 173 -19.64 18.80 3.82
N LEU A 174 -18.64 18.81 2.93
CA LEU A 174 -18.69 18.15 1.63
C LEU A 174 -17.45 17.31 1.43
N GLU A 175 -17.57 16.25 0.61
CA GLU A 175 -16.43 15.44 0.24
C GLU A 175 -15.53 16.20 -0.78
N TYR A 176 -14.22 15.97 -0.70
CA TYR A 176 -13.23 16.72 -1.52
C TYR A 176 -13.47 16.63 -3.03
N TRP A 177 -14.08 15.52 -3.49
CA TRP A 177 -14.38 15.31 -4.90
C TRP A 177 -15.63 16.04 -5.39
N GLN A 178 -16.45 16.57 -4.47
CA GLN A 178 -17.65 17.36 -4.79
C GLN A 178 -17.34 18.84 -5.07
N VAL A 179 -16.09 19.25 -4.87
CA VAL A 179 -15.66 20.64 -5.03
C VAL A 179 -14.47 20.73 -5.99
N GLU A 180 -14.30 21.91 -6.58
CA GLU A 180 -13.16 22.23 -7.43
C GLU A 180 -12.52 23.54 -6.97
N ALA A 181 -11.20 23.64 -7.17
CA ALA A 181 -10.47 24.88 -6.90
C ALA A 181 -10.87 25.97 -7.89
N LEU A 182 -10.99 27.18 -7.40
CA LEU A 182 -11.22 28.39 -8.22
C LEU A 182 -9.93 29.03 -8.68
#